data_53debd1200c84b3a35c59aa0f973b989
#
_entry.id   53debd1200c84b3a35c59aa0f973b989
#
_cell.length_a   1.000
_cell.length_b   1.000
_cell.length_c   1.000
_cell.angle_alpha   90.00
_cell.angle_beta   90.00
_cell.angle_gamma   90.00
#
_symmetry.space_group_name_H-M   'P 1'
#
loop_
_entity.id
_entity.type
_entity.pdbx_description
1 polymer ?
#
loop_
_entity_poly.entity_id
_entity_poly.type
_entity_poly.pdbx_seq_one_letter_code
_entity_poly.pdbx_strand_id
1 'polypeptide(L)'
;MNIELHEFQLAAERIAPIIHRTELEHSATFSAMTGGEIFLKCENRQKTGAFKLRGASNKIASMVARGERCPVVASSAGNHAQGVAYAAKMFSIPATIVMPEAAPIAKVQATEGYGARVVLAGSCYDDAYAEACRICRDEGAKFLHPYNDLEVMTG
;
A
#
# COMPACT_ATOMS: atom_id res chain seq x y z
N MET A 1 12.49 8.35 15.94
CA MET A 1 11.38 9.00 15.20
C MET A 1 10.14 8.73 16.01
N ASN A 2 9.54 9.76 16.62
CA ASN A 2 8.29 9.61 17.39
C ASN A 2 7.14 9.95 16.45
N ILE A 3 6.17 9.04 16.32
CA ILE A 3 4.92 9.28 15.63
C ILE A 3 3.86 9.51 16.71
N GLU A 4 3.19 10.64 16.66
CA GLU A 4 2.19 11.01 17.65
C GLU A 4 0.81 10.42 17.30
N LEU A 5 -0.03 10.16 18.29
CA LEU A 5 -1.36 9.55 18.10
C LEU A 5 -2.23 10.38 17.13
N HIS A 6 -2.13 11.69 17.16
CA HIS A 6 -2.93 12.57 16.30
C HIS A 6 -2.63 12.35 14.80
N GLU A 7 -1.40 11.91 14.44
CA GLU A 7 -1.03 11.64 13.05
C GLU A 7 -1.80 10.41 12.51
N PHE A 8 -2.00 9.39 13.37
CA PHE A 8 -2.87 8.25 13.03
C PHE A 8 -4.34 8.66 12.91
N GLN A 9 -4.80 9.55 13.76
CA GLN A 9 -6.18 10.06 13.70
C GLN A 9 -6.43 10.83 12.40
N LEU A 10 -5.53 11.74 12.03
CA LEU A 10 -5.60 12.47 10.76
C LEU A 10 -5.51 11.52 9.54
N ALA A 11 -4.67 10.49 9.62
CA ALA A 11 -4.59 9.48 8.59
C ALA A 11 -5.92 8.70 8.47
N ALA A 12 -6.50 8.28 9.59
CA ALA A 12 -7.78 7.57 9.61
C ALA A 12 -8.92 8.38 8.97
N GLU A 13 -9.01 9.68 9.27
CA GLU A 13 -9.99 10.59 8.63
C GLU A 13 -9.74 10.69 7.12
N ARG A 14 -8.48 10.86 6.72
CA ARG A 14 -8.09 11.03 5.31
C ARG A 14 -8.41 9.81 4.46
N ILE A 15 -8.22 8.60 4.99
CA ILE A 15 -8.44 7.35 4.25
C ILE A 15 -9.85 6.78 4.39
N ALA A 16 -10.66 7.28 5.32
CA ALA A 16 -12.01 6.78 5.57
C ALA A 16 -12.89 6.62 4.31
N PRO A 17 -12.91 7.56 3.35
CA PRO A 17 -13.71 7.40 2.12
C PRO A 17 -13.14 6.36 1.14
N ILE A 18 -11.90 5.91 1.33
CA ILE A 18 -11.18 5.05 0.39
C ILE A 18 -11.27 3.57 0.78
N ILE A 19 -11.16 3.29 2.08
CA ILE A 19 -11.02 1.95 2.62
C ILE A 19 -12.34 1.37 3.12
N HIS A 20 -12.37 0.07 3.38
CA HIS A 20 -13.40 -0.54 4.24
C HIS A 20 -13.04 -0.31 5.72
N ARG A 21 -14.02 0.12 6.52
CA ARG A 21 -13.89 0.08 7.97
C ARG A 21 -14.08 -1.36 8.42
N THR A 22 -12.99 -2.12 8.50
CA THR A 22 -13.02 -3.49 9.02
C THR A 22 -13.28 -3.47 10.52
N GLU A 23 -14.11 -4.39 10.99
CA GLU A 23 -14.44 -4.50 12.41
C GLU A 23 -13.32 -5.15 13.21
N LEU A 24 -13.37 -4.95 14.50
CA LEU A 24 -12.54 -5.64 15.49
C LEU A 24 -13.39 -6.76 16.10
N GLU A 25 -13.16 -8.00 15.68
CA GLU A 25 -13.98 -9.16 16.03
C GLU A 25 -13.38 -9.90 17.24
N HIS A 26 -14.16 -10.10 18.31
CA HIS A 26 -13.72 -10.93 19.44
C HIS A 26 -13.60 -12.39 19.00
N SER A 27 -12.46 -13.00 19.32
CA SER A 27 -12.19 -14.42 19.05
C SER A 27 -12.28 -15.25 20.34
N ALA A 28 -13.39 -15.94 20.55
CA ALA A 28 -13.56 -16.84 21.68
C ALA A 28 -12.49 -17.96 21.69
N THR A 29 -12.15 -18.49 20.51
CA THR A 29 -11.12 -19.54 20.37
C THR A 29 -9.75 -19.06 20.84
N PHE A 30 -9.26 -17.95 20.31
CA PHE A 30 -7.93 -17.43 20.71
C PHE A 30 -7.94 -16.90 22.13
N SER A 31 -9.04 -16.36 22.61
CA SER A 31 -9.18 -15.94 24.02
C SER A 31 -9.07 -17.14 24.96
N ALA A 32 -9.73 -18.25 24.66
CA ALA A 32 -9.60 -19.50 25.46
C ALA A 32 -8.19 -20.09 25.42
N MET A 33 -7.50 -20.05 24.27
CA MET A 33 -6.13 -20.54 24.13
C MET A 33 -5.09 -19.72 24.90
N THR A 34 -5.30 -18.43 25.04
CA THR A 34 -4.31 -17.49 25.62
C THR A 34 -4.62 -17.09 27.06
N GLY A 35 -5.86 -17.32 27.53
CA GLY A 35 -6.33 -16.86 28.84
C GLY A 35 -6.61 -15.34 28.91
N GLY A 36 -6.64 -14.63 27.78
CA GLY A 36 -6.93 -13.20 27.68
C GLY A 36 -8.02 -12.90 26.66
N GLU A 37 -8.49 -11.66 26.60
CA GLU A 37 -9.43 -11.22 25.57
C GLU A 37 -8.69 -10.90 24.27
N ILE A 38 -8.93 -11.68 23.21
CA ILE A 38 -8.30 -11.54 21.91
C ILE A 38 -9.31 -11.03 20.87
N PHE A 39 -8.94 -9.95 20.22
CA PHE A 39 -9.71 -9.34 19.13
C PHE A 39 -8.91 -9.39 17.83
N LEU A 40 -9.58 -9.71 16.73
CA LEU A 40 -9.00 -9.81 15.39
C LEU A 40 -9.42 -8.62 14.54
N LYS A 41 -8.44 -7.87 14.02
CA LYS A 41 -8.64 -6.86 13.00
C LYS A 41 -8.54 -7.52 11.62
N CYS A 42 -9.67 -7.87 11.03
CA CYS A 42 -9.74 -8.71 9.83
C CYS A 42 -9.42 -7.93 8.53
N GLU A 43 -8.16 -7.51 8.36
CA GLU A 43 -7.71 -6.77 7.16
C GLU A 43 -7.65 -7.62 5.87
N ASN A 44 -7.81 -8.94 5.95
CA ASN A 44 -8.10 -9.78 4.79
C ASN A 44 -9.45 -9.45 4.12
N ARG A 45 -10.35 -8.75 4.82
CA ARG A 45 -11.61 -8.23 4.28
C ARG A 45 -11.47 -6.82 3.68
N GLN A 46 -10.28 -6.25 3.65
CA GLN A 46 -10.03 -4.96 3.00
C GLN A 46 -10.18 -5.08 1.48
N LYS A 47 -10.41 -3.98 0.77
CA LYS A 47 -10.65 -3.93 -0.69
C LYS A 47 -9.58 -4.63 -1.53
N THR A 48 -8.32 -4.62 -1.09
CA THR A 48 -7.21 -5.34 -1.74
C THR A 48 -6.81 -6.61 -0.99
N GLY A 49 -7.64 -7.09 -0.06
CA GLY A 49 -7.38 -8.27 0.73
C GLY A 49 -6.27 -8.14 1.77
N ALA A 50 -5.80 -6.92 2.06
CA ALA A 50 -4.72 -6.68 3.01
C ALA A 50 -4.69 -5.23 3.52
N PHE A 51 -4.06 -5.03 4.70
CA PHE A 51 -3.92 -3.73 5.36
C PHE A 51 -3.06 -2.72 4.57
N LYS A 52 -2.22 -3.15 3.65
CA LYS A 52 -1.30 -2.28 2.88
C LYS A 52 -2.02 -1.17 2.11
N LEU A 53 -3.28 -1.35 1.79
CA LEU A 53 -4.11 -0.31 1.18
C LEU A 53 -4.17 0.96 2.05
N ARG A 54 -4.20 0.83 3.38
CA ARG A 54 -4.29 1.96 4.30
C ARG A 54 -3.12 2.92 4.15
N GLY A 55 -1.90 2.42 4.34
CA GLY A 55 -0.69 3.22 4.23
C GLY A 55 -0.49 3.81 2.82
N ALA A 56 -0.73 3.03 1.77
CA ALA A 56 -0.65 3.53 0.40
C ALA A 56 -1.67 4.65 0.13
N SER A 57 -2.92 4.49 0.63
CA SER A 57 -3.95 5.52 0.50
C SER A 57 -3.60 6.78 1.26
N ASN A 58 -3.10 6.66 2.49
CA ASN A 58 -2.70 7.82 3.29
C ASN A 58 -1.58 8.61 2.62
N LYS A 59 -0.56 7.91 2.11
CA LYS A 59 0.56 8.54 1.39
C LYS A 59 0.08 9.32 0.18
N ILE A 60 -0.69 8.70 -0.70
CA ILE A 60 -1.16 9.33 -1.94
C ILE A 60 -2.14 10.47 -1.63
N ALA A 61 -3.07 10.28 -0.68
CA ALA A 61 -3.99 11.32 -0.27
C ALA A 61 -3.26 12.55 0.31
N SER A 62 -2.22 12.34 1.12
CA SER A 62 -1.37 13.42 1.64
C SER A 62 -0.64 14.16 0.53
N MET A 63 -0.09 13.45 -0.46
CA MET A 63 0.54 14.06 -1.64
C MET A 63 -0.45 14.97 -2.36
N VAL A 64 -1.64 14.44 -2.67
CA VAL A 64 -2.69 15.21 -3.36
C VAL A 64 -3.12 16.44 -2.56
N ALA A 65 -3.26 16.32 -1.24
CA ALA A 65 -3.60 17.44 -0.37
C ALA A 65 -2.55 18.57 -0.38
N ARG A 66 -1.28 18.23 -0.64
CA ARG A 66 -0.19 19.21 -0.84
C ARG A 66 -0.07 19.71 -2.28
N GLY A 67 -0.95 19.31 -3.18
CA GLY A 67 -0.87 19.66 -4.62
C GLY A 67 0.13 18.81 -5.42
N GLU A 68 0.72 17.77 -4.83
CA GLU A 68 1.66 16.87 -5.48
C GLU A 68 0.90 15.82 -6.29
N ARG A 69 0.89 15.94 -7.62
CA ARG A 69 0.20 15.01 -8.53
C ARG A 69 1.15 14.30 -9.50
N CYS A 70 2.43 14.18 -9.14
CA CYS A 70 3.39 13.42 -9.92
C CYS A 70 3.04 11.92 -9.94
N PRO A 71 3.49 11.17 -10.96
CA PRO A 71 3.38 9.72 -10.99
C PRO A 71 4.00 9.09 -9.74
N VAL A 72 3.53 7.90 -9.37
CA VAL A 72 4.08 7.13 -8.25
C VAL A 72 4.68 5.81 -8.73
N VAL A 73 5.74 5.38 -8.07
CA VAL A 73 6.41 4.11 -8.35
C VAL A 73 6.55 3.32 -7.06
N ALA A 74 6.36 2.01 -7.13
CA ALA A 74 6.67 1.11 -6.02
C ALA A 74 7.35 -0.17 -6.54
N SER A 75 8.21 -0.78 -5.71
CA SER A 75 8.76 -2.11 -5.96
C SER A 75 8.08 -3.10 -5.00
N SER A 76 7.26 -3.99 -5.54
CA SER A 76 6.58 -5.03 -4.75
C SER A 76 5.83 -6.02 -5.63
N ALA A 77 5.98 -7.31 -5.39
CA ALA A 77 5.17 -8.38 -6.02
C ALA A 77 4.01 -8.87 -5.12
N GLY A 78 3.61 -8.08 -4.12
CA GLY A 78 2.63 -8.51 -3.11
C GLY A 78 1.55 -7.46 -2.80
N ASN A 79 1.14 -7.43 -1.53
CA ASN A 79 0.02 -6.62 -1.08
C ASN A 79 0.26 -5.11 -1.19
N HIS A 80 1.51 -4.66 -1.10
CA HIS A 80 1.84 -3.25 -1.28
C HIS A 80 1.64 -2.80 -2.74
N ALA A 81 1.99 -3.63 -3.71
CA ALA A 81 1.74 -3.39 -5.14
C ALA A 81 0.27 -3.07 -5.41
N GLN A 82 -0.62 -3.94 -4.95
CA GLN A 82 -2.06 -3.78 -5.11
C GLN A 82 -2.61 -2.57 -4.34
N GLY A 83 -2.09 -2.33 -3.13
CA GLY A 83 -2.45 -1.15 -2.33
C GLY A 83 -2.12 0.16 -3.02
N VAL A 84 -0.91 0.28 -3.58
CA VAL A 84 -0.48 1.46 -4.34
C VAL A 84 -1.29 1.63 -5.62
N ALA A 85 -1.46 0.57 -6.40
CA ALA A 85 -2.22 0.60 -7.64
C ALA A 85 -3.68 1.06 -7.40
N TYR A 86 -4.36 0.46 -6.40
CA TYR A 86 -5.72 0.84 -6.04
C TYR A 86 -5.80 2.30 -5.57
N ALA A 87 -4.93 2.71 -4.64
CA ALA A 87 -4.93 4.07 -4.12
C ALA A 87 -4.65 5.11 -5.22
N ALA A 88 -3.67 4.86 -6.09
CA ALA A 88 -3.35 5.75 -7.21
C ALA A 88 -4.54 5.91 -8.18
N LYS A 89 -5.25 4.82 -8.49
CA LYS A 89 -6.49 4.85 -9.28
C LYS A 89 -7.54 5.77 -8.67
N MET A 90 -7.74 5.72 -7.34
CA MET A 90 -8.75 6.55 -6.66
C MET A 90 -8.48 8.05 -6.77
N PHE A 91 -7.22 8.45 -6.93
CA PHE A 91 -6.81 9.85 -7.08
C PHE A 91 -6.45 10.24 -8.52
N SER A 92 -6.64 9.33 -9.48
CA SER A 92 -6.26 9.53 -10.90
C SER A 92 -4.79 9.90 -11.05
N ILE A 93 -3.92 9.24 -10.28
CA ILE A 93 -2.47 9.38 -10.36
C ILE A 93 -1.90 8.18 -11.11
N PRO A 94 -1.04 8.37 -12.13
CA PRO A 94 -0.35 7.29 -12.78
C PRO A 94 0.51 6.49 -11.79
N ALA A 95 0.42 5.16 -11.81
CA ALA A 95 1.22 4.28 -10.96
C ALA A 95 2.00 3.27 -11.79
N THR A 96 3.27 3.09 -11.46
CA THR A 96 4.11 2.03 -12.00
C THR A 96 4.57 1.12 -10.86
N ILE A 97 4.35 -0.17 -11.02
CA ILE A 97 4.77 -1.18 -10.05
C ILE A 97 5.83 -2.06 -10.69
N VAL A 98 7.01 -2.09 -10.08
CA VAL A 98 8.11 -2.93 -10.54
C VAL A 98 8.14 -4.21 -9.72
N MET A 99 8.19 -5.34 -10.41
CA MET A 99 8.20 -6.69 -9.82
C MET A 99 9.37 -7.50 -10.41
N PRO A 100 9.93 -8.46 -9.67
CA PRO A 100 10.84 -9.44 -10.25
C PRO A 100 10.17 -10.22 -11.39
N GLU A 101 10.95 -10.68 -12.38
CA GLU A 101 10.44 -11.46 -13.52
C GLU A 101 9.71 -12.74 -13.10
N ALA A 102 10.11 -13.33 -11.98
CA ALA A 102 9.48 -14.52 -11.40
C ALA A 102 8.19 -14.22 -10.60
N ALA A 103 7.67 -12.99 -10.65
CA ALA A 103 6.44 -12.64 -9.93
C ALA A 103 5.25 -13.50 -10.41
N PRO A 104 4.38 -13.99 -9.48
CA PRO A 104 3.23 -14.79 -9.87
C PRO A 104 2.29 -14.02 -10.81
N ILE A 105 1.91 -14.63 -11.92
CA ILE A 105 1.03 -14.03 -12.95
C ILE A 105 -0.24 -13.45 -12.33
N ALA A 106 -0.84 -14.14 -11.37
CA ALA A 106 -2.04 -13.66 -10.68
C ALA A 106 -1.83 -12.33 -9.95
N LYS A 107 -0.62 -12.07 -9.42
CA LYS A 107 -0.27 -10.81 -8.76
C LYS A 107 -0.05 -9.68 -9.75
N VAL A 108 0.57 -9.99 -10.90
CA VAL A 108 0.73 -9.05 -12.03
C VAL A 108 -0.65 -8.61 -12.51
N GLN A 109 -1.51 -9.57 -12.88
CA GLN A 109 -2.86 -9.31 -13.39
C GLN A 109 -3.73 -8.55 -12.37
N ALA A 110 -3.67 -8.91 -11.08
CA ALA A 110 -4.40 -8.18 -10.05
C ALA A 110 -3.95 -6.72 -9.94
N THR A 111 -2.66 -6.45 -10.07
CA THR A 111 -2.10 -5.09 -10.00
C THR A 111 -2.48 -4.28 -11.25
N GLU A 112 -2.40 -4.87 -12.44
CA GLU A 112 -2.85 -4.25 -13.70
C GLU A 112 -4.36 -4.00 -13.68
N GLY A 113 -5.16 -4.90 -13.12
CA GLY A 113 -6.61 -4.75 -12.94
C GLY A 113 -6.99 -3.52 -12.10
N TYR A 114 -6.11 -3.07 -11.23
CA TYR A 114 -6.25 -1.78 -10.53
C TYR A 114 -5.78 -0.57 -11.36
N GLY A 115 -5.27 -0.77 -12.57
CA GLY A 115 -4.90 0.29 -13.50
C GLY A 115 -3.44 0.76 -13.41
N ALA A 116 -2.57 0.06 -12.69
CA ALA A 116 -1.15 0.36 -12.68
C ALA A 116 -0.43 -0.26 -13.88
N ARG A 117 0.61 0.42 -14.37
CA ARG A 117 1.60 -0.17 -15.27
C ARG A 117 2.49 -1.12 -14.47
N VAL A 118 2.59 -2.38 -14.88
CA VAL A 118 3.53 -3.33 -14.27
C VAL A 118 4.78 -3.44 -15.14
N VAL A 119 5.94 -3.37 -14.52
CA VAL A 119 7.26 -3.58 -15.15
C VAL A 119 7.90 -4.78 -14.47
N LEU A 120 8.26 -5.80 -15.25
CA LEU A 120 9.01 -6.94 -14.77
C LEU A 120 10.50 -6.67 -14.97
N ALA A 121 11.31 -6.75 -13.91
CA ALA A 121 12.73 -6.44 -13.98
C ALA A 121 13.53 -7.23 -12.95
N GLY A 122 14.56 -7.92 -13.48
CA GLY A 122 15.53 -8.66 -12.68
C GLY A 122 14.99 -9.92 -12.03
N SER A 123 15.87 -10.60 -11.30
CA SER A 123 15.59 -11.90 -10.71
C SER A 123 15.11 -11.85 -9.26
N CYS A 124 15.33 -10.73 -8.59
CA CYS A 124 15.06 -10.55 -7.16
C CYS A 124 14.46 -9.18 -6.83
N TYR A 125 14.12 -8.99 -5.55
CA TYR A 125 13.56 -7.72 -5.08
C TYR A 125 14.52 -6.53 -5.30
N ASP A 126 15.82 -6.73 -5.08
CA ASP A 126 16.80 -5.65 -5.16
C ASP A 126 16.97 -5.16 -6.61
N ASP A 127 16.92 -6.06 -7.59
CA ASP A 127 16.93 -5.71 -9.01
C ASP A 127 15.69 -4.88 -9.38
N ALA A 128 14.50 -5.34 -8.97
CA ALA A 128 13.24 -4.64 -9.19
C ALA A 128 13.22 -3.28 -8.48
N TYR A 129 13.82 -3.17 -7.29
CA TYR A 129 13.95 -1.91 -6.56
C TYR A 129 14.88 -0.93 -7.28
N ALA A 130 16.02 -1.41 -7.79
CA ALA A 130 16.95 -0.59 -8.55
C ALA A 130 16.29 -0.01 -9.82
N GLU A 131 15.52 -0.83 -10.54
CA GLU A 131 14.76 -0.39 -11.71
C GLU A 131 13.65 0.61 -11.32
N ALA A 132 12.94 0.38 -10.22
CA ALA A 132 11.95 1.33 -9.71
C ALA A 132 12.57 2.70 -9.39
N CYS A 133 13.76 2.70 -8.79
CA CYS A 133 14.52 3.94 -8.53
C CYS A 133 14.96 4.62 -9.83
N ARG A 134 15.32 3.86 -10.87
CA ARG A 134 15.65 4.40 -12.19
C ARG A 134 14.43 5.08 -12.81
N ILE A 135 13.28 4.40 -12.83
CA ILE A 135 12.02 4.95 -13.34
C ILE A 135 11.62 6.23 -12.58
N CYS A 136 11.79 6.27 -11.26
CA CYS A 136 11.51 7.46 -10.48
C CYS A 136 12.33 8.67 -10.96
N ARG A 137 13.61 8.49 -11.24
CA ARG A 137 14.49 9.59 -11.72
C ARG A 137 14.10 10.02 -13.14
N ASP A 138 13.87 9.06 -14.03
CA ASP A 138 13.63 9.33 -15.44
C ASP A 138 12.26 9.99 -15.70
N GLU A 139 11.23 9.58 -14.92
CA GLU A 139 9.85 10.05 -15.09
C GLU A 139 9.46 11.15 -14.09
N GLY A 140 10.35 11.58 -13.19
CA GLY A 140 10.02 12.55 -12.13
C GLY A 140 8.97 12.03 -11.16
N ALA A 141 8.92 10.70 -10.98
CA ALA A 141 7.93 10.03 -10.15
C ALA A 141 8.37 9.94 -8.68
N LYS A 142 7.41 9.77 -7.79
CA LYS A 142 7.67 9.59 -6.36
C LYS A 142 7.65 8.11 -5.99
N PHE A 143 8.71 7.63 -5.33
CA PHE A 143 8.76 6.26 -4.84
C PHE A 143 7.91 6.12 -3.57
N LEU A 144 7.01 5.14 -3.55
CA LEU A 144 6.21 4.76 -2.39
C LEU A 144 6.84 3.56 -1.68
N HIS A 145 7.53 3.85 -0.59
CA HIS A 145 8.21 2.81 0.18
C HIS A 145 7.20 1.92 0.94
N PRO A 146 7.34 0.58 0.96
CA PRO A 146 6.36 -0.33 1.55
C PRO A 146 6.27 -0.28 3.08
N TYR A 147 7.25 0.31 3.78
CA TYR A 147 7.30 0.35 5.25
C TYR A 147 8.17 1.48 5.86
N ASN A 148 9.09 2.09 5.12
CA ASN A 148 9.98 3.14 5.65
C ASN A 148 9.57 4.54 5.10
N ASP A 149 8.33 4.91 5.35
CA ASP A 149 7.74 6.20 5.02
C ASP A 149 6.70 6.54 6.09
N LEU A 150 6.82 7.71 6.73
CA LEU A 150 5.96 8.12 7.83
C LEU A 150 4.48 8.11 7.46
N GLU A 151 4.14 8.61 6.29
CA GLU A 151 2.76 8.67 5.83
C GLU A 151 2.21 7.28 5.47
N VAL A 152 3.09 6.33 5.09
CA VAL A 152 2.71 4.92 4.92
C VAL A 152 2.55 4.23 6.28
N MET A 153 3.37 4.58 7.27
CA MET A 153 3.34 3.98 8.61
C MET A 153 2.14 4.44 9.43
N THR A 154 1.70 5.68 9.26
CA THR A 154 0.55 6.26 10.00
C THR A 154 -0.80 5.87 9.40
N GLY A 155 -0.84 5.42 8.15
CA GLY A 155 -2.06 4.94 7.48
C GLY A 155 -2.35 3.49 7.80
#